data_4c8c45097edce132e5f30b6362f8f4df
#
_entry.id   4c8c45097edce132e5f30b6362f8f4df
#
_cell.length_a   1.000
_cell.length_b   1.000
_cell.length_c   1.000
_cell.angle_alpha   90.00
_cell.angle_beta   90.00
_cell.angle_gamma   90.00
#
_symmetry.space_group_name_H-M   'P 1'
#
loop_
_entity.id
_entity.type
_entity.pdbx_description
1 polymer ?
#
loop_
_entity_poly.entity_id
_entity_poly.type
_entity_poly.pdbx_seq_one_letter_code
_entity_poly.pdbx_strand_id
1 'polypeptide(L)'
;MTDAEILFTQLINEIPEVKAGKMFGSLCMKTPNGKAGAMLWHDNIVVKLAGDSFRAALGLKGSKVFEPMEGRPMKEWVQIPFVHHDDWKQYVLISCTAVSLLKK
;
A
#
# COMPACT_ATOMS: atom_id res chain seq x y z
N MET A 1 3.49 15.04 11.95
CA MET A 1 3.47 13.85 11.08
C MET A 1 4.30 12.73 11.69
N THR A 2 3.82 11.51 11.55
CA THR A 2 4.60 10.35 11.99
C THR A 2 5.69 10.04 10.97
N ASP A 3 6.67 9.22 11.36
CA ASP A 3 7.71 8.78 10.44
C ASP A 3 7.10 8.02 9.25
N ALA A 4 6.04 7.26 9.50
CA ALA A 4 5.35 6.53 8.44
C ALA A 4 4.71 7.49 7.43
N GLU A 5 4.10 8.57 7.90
CA GLU A 5 3.51 9.57 7.03
C GLU A 5 4.57 10.30 6.20
N ILE A 6 5.70 10.61 6.81
CA ILE A 6 6.81 11.26 6.11
C ILE A 6 7.32 10.35 5.00
N LEU A 7 7.55 9.09 5.30
CA LEU A 7 8.03 8.13 4.30
C LEU A 7 7.00 7.95 3.17
N PHE A 8 5.72 7.83 3.53
CA PHE A 8 4.67 7.65 2.53
C PHE A 8 4.63 8.85 1.57
N THR A 9 4.72 10.07 2.12
CA THR A 9 4.74 11.28 1.30
C THR A 9 5.96 11.32 0.37
N GLN A 10 7.13 10.89 0.87
CA GLN A 10 8.32 10.79 0.03
C GLN A 10 8.11 9.81 -1.11
N LEU A 11 7.48 8.66 -0.84
CA LEU A 11 7.22 7.66 -1.86
C LEU A 11 6.27 8.18 -2.94
N ILE A 12 5.27 8.97 -2.55
CA ILE A 12 4.39 9.61 -3.53
C ILE A 12 5.20 10.46 -4.51
N ASN A 13 6.18 11.21 -4.00
CA ASN A 13 7.00 12.06 -4.84
C ASN A 13 8.01 11.29 -5.68
N GLU A 14 8.42 10.11 -5.25
CA GLU A 14 9.41 9.30 -5.95
C GLU A 14 8.82 8.39 -7.02
N ILE A 15 7.56 8.00 -6.87
CA ILE A 15 6.90 7.07 -7.81
C ILE A 15 6.22 7.88 -8.91
N PRO A 16 6.57 7.62 -10.20
CA PRO A 16 5.97 8.37 -11.31
C PRO A 16 4.46 8.18 -11.39
N GLU A 17 3.78 9.26 -11.77
CA GLU A 17 2.35 9.23 -12.14
C GLU A 17 1.36 8.96 -11.01
N VAL A 18 1.82 8.79 -9.77
CA VAL A 18 0.88 8.64 -8.65
C VAL A 18 0.64 9.99 -7.99
N LYS A 19 -0.54 10.15 -7.41
CA LYS A 19 -0.94 11.37 -6.72
C LYS A 19 -1.47 11.06 -5.34
N ALA A 20 -1.30 12.00 -4.42
CA ALA A 20 -1.86 11.86 -3.08
C ALA A 20 -3.39 11.91 -3.14
N GLY A 21 -4.02 11.09 -2.30
CA GLY A 21 -5.47 11.07 -2.17
C GLY A 21 -5.84 10.53 -0.81
N LYS A 22 -7.13 10.27 -0.62
CA LYS A 22 -7.62 9.70 0.64
C LYS A 22 -8.55 8.54 0.39
N MET A 23 -8.50 7.53 1.25
CA MET A 23 -9.38 6.38 1.21
C MET A 23 -9.60 5.93 2.65
N PHE A 24 -10.85 5.70 3.04
CA PHE A 24 -11.22 5.36 4.41
C PHE A 24 -10.69 6.38 5.43
N GLY A 25 -10.62 7.65 5.02
CA GLY A 25 -10.09 8.71 5.88
C GLY A 25 -8.58 8.72 6.02
N SER A 26 -7.88 7.87 5.30
CA SER A 26 -6.42 7.73 5.38
C SER A 26 -5.74 8.17 4.08
N LEU A 27 -4.47 8.59 4.20
CA LEU A 27 -3.68 9.00 3.05
C LEU A 27 -3.46 7.80 2.12
N CYS A 28 -3.61 8.02 0.81
CA CYS A 28 -3.36 6.97 -0.18
C CYS A 28 -2.65 7.55 -1.41
N MET A 29 -2.14 6.65 -2.24
CA MET A 29 -1.57 6.99 -3.54
C MET A 29 -2.56 6.57 -4.61
N LYS A 30 -2.92 7.49 -5.50
CA LYS A 30 -3.81 7.18 -6.61
C LYS A 30 -3.02 7.05 -7.91
N THR A 31 -3.30 5.98 -8.65
CA THR A 31 -2.71 5.76 -9.96
C THR A 31 -3.47 6.56 -11.01
N PRO A 32 -2.94 6.67 -12.26
CA PRO A 32 -3.60 7.47 -13.30
C PRO A 32 -5.03 7.05 -13.61
N ASN A 33 -5.38 5.79 -13.37
CA ASN A 33 -6.75 5.31 -13.60
C ASN A 33 -7.72 5.65 -12.45
N GLY A 34 -7.26 6.43 -11.48
CA GLY A 34 -8.11 6.88 -10.37
C GLY A 34 -8.26 5.88 -9.22
N LYS A 35 -7.60 4.74 -9.30
CA LYS A 35 -7.67 3.71 -8.26
C LYS A 35 -6.54 3.90 -7.25
N ALA A 36 -6.76 3.42 -6.02
CA ALA A 36 -5.72 3.47 -4.99
C ALA A 36 -4.66 2.41 -5.26
N GLY A 37 -3.40 2.82 -5.38
CA GLY A 37 -2.27 1.90 -5.56
C GLY A 37 -1.61 1.49 -4.25
N ALA A 38 -1.75 2.32 -3.21
CA ALA A 38 -1.24 2.02 -1.88
C ALA A 38 -1.96 2.93 -0.89
N MET A 39 -1.95 2.55 0.39
CA MET A 39 -2.61 3.34 1.43
C MET A 39 -1.79 3.28 2.71
N LEU A 40 -1.84 4.36 3.47
CA LEU A 40 -1.24 4.39 4.80
C LEU A 40 -2.35 4.14 5.82
N TRP A 41 -2.17 3.14 6.69
CA TRP A 41 -3.18 2.75 7.67
C TRP A 41 -2.53 2.50 9.02
N HIS A 42 -2.79 3.38 9.99
CA HIS A 42 -2.24 3.26 11.35
C HIS A 42 -0.73 2.96 11.34
N ASP A 43 0.03 3.78 10.59
CA ASP A 43 1.48 3.66 10.45
C ASP A 43 1.94 2.36 9.77
N ASN A 44 1.03 1.71 9.03
CA ASN A 44 1.38 0.57 8.19
C ASN A 44 1.12 0.94 6.73
N ILE A 45 1.87 0.32 5.82
CA ILE A 45 1.57 0.46 4.39
C ILE A 45 0.62 -0.66 3.96
N VAL A 46 -0.38 -0.32 3.17
CA VAL A 46 -1.30 -1.32 2.61
C VAL A 46 -1.13 -1.33 1.11
N VAL A 47 -0.80 -2.48 0.55
CA VAL A 47 -0.50 -2.63 -0.87
C VAL A 47 -1.21 -3.83 -1.44
N LYS A 48 -1.56 -3.75 -2.73
CA LYS A 48 -2.21 -4.86 -3.44
C LYS A 48 -1.14 -5.73 -4.09
N LEU A 49 -1.10 -6.98 -3.68
CA LEU A 49 -0.09 -7.94 -4.15
C LEU A 49 -0.75 -9.25 -4.55
N ALA A 50 -0.05 -10.01 -5.35
CA ALA A 50 -0.53 -11.32 -5.79
C ALA A 50 0.68 -12.24 -5.99
N GLY A 51 0.42 -13.56 -5.99
CA GLY A 51 1.44 -14.56 -6.24
C GLY A 51 2.59 -14.51 -5.24
N ASP A 52 3.82 -14.54 -5.74
CA ASP A 52 5.01 -14.57 -4.89
C ASP A 52 5.18 -13.33 -4.06
N SER A 53 4.81 -12.16 -4.60
CA SER A 53 4.90 -10.89 -3.85
C SER A 53 3.97 -10.91 -2.64
N PHE A 54 2.76 -11.44 -2.82
CA PHE A 54 1.79 -11.57 -1.74
C PHE A 54 2.34 -12.46 -0.63
N ARG A 55 2.87 -13.63 -1.01
CA ARG A 55 3.43 -14.56 -0.03
C ARG A 55 4.65 -13.99 0.69
N ALA A 56 5.52 -13.31 -0.05
CA ALA A 56 6.72 -12.70 0.54
C ALA A 56 6.34 -11.62 1.56
N ALA A 57 5.38 -10.77 1.21
CA ALA A 57 4.94 -9.71 2.11
C ALA A 57 4.27 -10.27 3.37
N LEU A 58 3.43 -11.30 3.22
CA LEU A 58 2.80 -11.92 4.38
C LEU A 58 3.80 -12.62 5.29
N GLY A 59 4.94 -13.03 4.74
CA GLY A 59 6.02 -13.64 5.53
C GLY A 59 6.79 -12.66 6.40
N LEU A 60 6.65 -11.35 6.18
CA LEU A 60 7.29 -10.36 7.02
C LEU A 60 6.59 -10.30 8.38
N LYS A 61 7.39 -10.26 9.44
CA LYS A 61 6.84 -10.31 10.80
C LYS A 61 5.86 -9.15 11.03
N GLY A 62 4.66 -9.47 11.48
CA GLY A 62 3.63 -8.48 11.77
C GLY A 62 2.76 -8.11 10.58
N SER A 63 3.09 -8.60 9.39
CA SER A 63 2.25 -8.35 8.21
C SER A 63 1.03 -9.26 8.23
N LYS A 64 -0.06 -8.77 7.64
CA LYS A 64 -1.31 -9.52 7.58
C LYS A 64 -2.16 -9.02 6.42
N VAL A 65 -3.18 -9.78 6.07
CA VAL A 65 -4.16 -9.33 5.09
C VAL A 65 -4.89 -8.10 5.66
N PHE A 66 -5.06 -7.07 4.85
CA PHE A 66 -5.72 -5.84 5.28
C PHE A 66 -7.19 -6.09 5.56
N GLU A 67 -7.65 -5.64 6.72
CA GLU A 67 -9.03 -5.81 7.14
C GLU A 67 -9.55 -4.48 7.70
N PRO A 68 -10.06 -3.58 6.82
CA PRO A 68 -10.52 -2.27 7.26
C PRO A 68 -11.74 -2.33 8.17
N MET A 69 -12.54 -3.40 8.04
CA MET A 69 -13.69 -3.63 8.89
C MET A 69 -13.63 -5.06 9.40
N GLU A 70 -13.87 -5.23 10.71
CA GLU A 70 -13.83 -6.55 11.31
C GLU A 70 -14.69 -7.54 10.54
N GLY A 71 -14.12 -8.69 10.21
CA GLY A 71 -14.83 -9.74 9.47
C GLY A 71 -14.90 -9.51 7.98
N ARG A 72 -14.29 -8.45 7.45
CA ARG A 72 -14.33 -8.16 6.01
C ARG A 72 -12.93 -7.89 5.46
N PRO A 73 -12.10 -8.92 5.35
CA PRO A 73 -10.75 -8.75 4.82
C PRO A 73 -10.77 -8.40 3.33
N MET A 74 -9.88 -7.52 2.93
CA MET A 74 -9.67 -7.21 1.51
C MET A 74 -8.58 -8.13 0.99
N LYS A 75 -8.99 -9.20 0.33
CA LYS A 75 -8.05 -10.19 -0.22
C LYS A 75 -7.13 -9.51 -1.23
N GLU A 76 -5.90 -9.97 -1.30
CA GLU A 76 -4.85 -9.42 -2.13
C GLU A 76 -4.27 -8.10 -1.61
N TRP A 77 -4.82 -7.53 -0.55
CA TRP A 77 -4.24 -6.34 0.09
C TRP A 77 -3.53 -6.76 1.36
N VAL A 78 -2.27 -6.36 1.49
CA VAL A 78 -1.41 -6.73 2.62
C VAL A 78 -1.04 -5.48 3.40
N GLN A 79 -1.16 -5.58 4.73
CA GLN A 79 -0.77 -4.51 5.64
C GLN A 79 0.61 -4.83 6.18
N ILE A 80 1.59 -3.95 5.91
CA ILE A 80 2.99 -4.17 6.29
C ILE A 80 3.41 -3.11 7.31
N PRO A 81 3.87 -3.52 8.51
CA PRO A 81 4.26 -2.56 9.56
C PRO A 81 5.46 -1.69 9.18
N PHE A 82 5.58 -0.55 9.86
CA PHE A 82 6.68 0.38 9.63
C PHE A 82 8.06 -0.22 9.92
N VAL A 83 8.15 -1.25 10.75
CA VAL A 83 9.42 -1.91 11.02
C VAL A 83 10.07 -2.43 9.73
N HIS A 84 9.27 -2.66 8.69
CA HIS A 84 9.75 -3.09 7.37
C HIS A 84 9.82 -1.96 6.37
N HIS A 85 9.99 -0.71 6.84
CA HIS A 85 9.94 0.47 5.96
C HIS A 85 10.95 0.43 4.82
N ASP A 86 12.07 -0.26 4.99
CA ASP A 86 13.07 -0.40 3.92
C ASP A 86 12.53 -1.16 2.71
N ASP A 87 11.53 -2.00 2.90
CA ASP A 87 10.92 -2.79 1.85
C ASP A 87 9.67 -2.14 1.25
N TRP A 88 9.18 -1.07 1.86
CA TRP A 88 7.93 -0.44 1.44
C TRP A 88 7.96 0.00 -0.01
N LYS A 89 9.06 0.62 -0.45
CA LYS A 89 9.15 1.16 -1.81
C LYS A 89 8.96 0.06 -2.86
N GLN A 90 9.62 -1.09 -2.69
CA GLN A 90 9.50 -2.17 -3.67
C GLN A 90 8.07 -2.71 -3.74
N TYR A 91 7.41 -2.87 -2.60
CA TYR A 91 6.03 -3.37 -2.60
C TYR A 91 5.06 -2.32 -3.14
N VAL A 92 5.29 -1.05 -2.85
CA VAL A 92 4.46 0.03 -3.40
C VAL A 92 4.60 0.07 -4.92
N LEU A 93 5.81 -0.06 -5.46
CA LEU A 93 6.03 -0.09 -6.91
C LEU A 93 5.29 -1.24 -7.57
N ILE A 94 5.36 -2.44 -6.98
CA ILE A 94 4.65 -3.61 -7.48
C ILE A 94 3.14 -3.36 -7.46
N SER A 95 2.64 -2.84 -6.34
CA SER A 95 1.22 -2.58 -6.17
C SER A 95 0.70 -1.53 -7.15
N CYS A 96 1.39 -0.40 -7.26
CA CYS A 96 0.96 0.68 -8.15
C CYS A 96 0.98 0.23 -9.61
N THR A 97 1.98 -0.56 -10.00
CA THR A 97 2.05 -1.10 -11.36
C THR A 97 0.86 -2.01 -11.63
N ALA A 98 0.57 -2.93 -10.71
CA ALA A 98 -0.55 -3.85 -10.86
C ALA A 98 -1.89 -3.12 -10.93
N VAL A 99 -2.08 -2.14 -10.04
CA VAL A 99 -3.34 -1.39 -9.98
C VAL A 99 -3.53 -0.54 -11.23
N SER A 100 -2.46 0.05 -11.76
CA SER A 100 -2.55 0.90 -12.95
C SER A 100 -2.92 0.12 -14.20
N LEU A 101 -2.76 -1.21 -14.19
CA LEU A 101 -3.15 -2.07 -15.30
C LEU A 101 -4.62 -2.49 -15.22
N LEU A 102 -5.30 -2.21 -14.13
CA LEU A 102 -6.71 -2.53 -13.98
C LEU A 102 -7.56 -1.55 -14.78
N LYS A 103 -8.70 -2.03 -15.28
CA LYS A 103 -9.63 -1.16 -15.96
C LYS A 103 -10.33 -0.25 -14.95
N LYS A 104 -10.61 0.97 -15.38
CA LYS A 104 -11.35 1.92 -14.59
C LYS A 104 -12.72 1.42 -14.22
#